data_e8d453bd69b18edf1542420799fa0731
#
_entry.id   e8d453bd69b18edf1542420799fa0731
#
_cell.length_a   1.000
_cell.length_b   1.000
_cell.length_c   1.000
_cell.angle_alpha   90.00
_cell.angle_beta   90.00
_cell.angle_gamma   90.00
#
_symmetry.space_group_name_H-M   'P 1'
#
loop_
_entity.id
_entity.type
_entity.pdbx_description
1 polymer ?
#
loop_
_entity_poly.entity_id
_entity_poly.type
_entity_poly.pdbx_seq_one_letter_code
_entity_poly.pdbx_strand_id
1 'polypeptide(L)'
;MTIQEYLDERGVPRKSIGYAYLYDMVSECVRSPTMPYHLNRFIDVYAKKNNLKSANIERTMRYAIKKNNPSVSLCEFIIEAGIQLRKKEV
;
A
#
# COMPACT_ATOMS: atom_id res chain seq x y z
N MET A 1 3.68 6.88 14.69
CA MET A 1 3.64 5.57 14.02
C MET A 1 4.32 5.66 12.67
N THR A 2 5.19 4.71 12.38
CA THR A 2 5.84 4.62 11.07
C THR A 2 4.99 3.76 10.13
N ILE A 3 5.29 3.84 8.82
CA ILE A 3 4.65 2.97 7.83
C ILE A 3 4.88 1.50 8.21
N GLN A 4 6.10 1.18 8.62
CA GLN A 4 6.49 -0.17 9.02
C GLN A 4 5.64 -0.66 10.18
N GLU A 5 5.47 0.16 11.20
CA GLU A 5 4.63 -0.18 12.35
C GLU A 5 3.19 -0.40 11.93
N TYR A 6 2.66 0.45 11.04
CA TYR A 6 1.29 0.31 10.55
C TYR A 6 1.09 -1.02 9.85
N LEU A 7 2.00 -1.36 8.92
CA LEU A 7 1.90 -2.61 8.17
C LEU A 7 2.02 -3.82 9.08
N ASP A 8 2.92 -3.75 10.07
CA ASP A 8 3.09 -4.83 11.04
C ASP A 8 1.82 -5.05 11.86
N GLU A 9 1.19 -3.97 12.32
CA GLU A 9 -0.05 -4.05 13.09
C GLU A 9 -1.20 -4.65 12.28
N ARG A 10 -1.20 -4.44 10.97
CA ARG A 10 -2.23 -4.99 10.09
C ARG A 10 -1.91 -6.42 9.65
N GLY A 11 -0.82 -6.98 10.14
CA GLY A 11 -0.46 -8.36 9.89
C GLY A 11 0.11 -8.62 8.51
N VAL A 12 0.67 -7.60 7.85
CA VAL A 12 1.32 -7.80 6.56
C VAL A 12 2.69 -8.43 6.80
N PRO A 13 3.00 -9.59 6.19
CA PRO A 13 4.28 -10.26 6.44
C PRO A 13 5.46 -9.43 5.94
N ARG A 14 6.38 -9.11 6.84
CA ARG A 14 7.56 -8.29 6.54
C ARG A 14 8.43 -8.84 5.42
N LYS A 15 8.52 -10.15 5.32
CA LYS A 15 9.38 -10.79 4.33
C LYS A 15 8.72 -10.94 2.97
N SER A 16 7.47 -10.54 2.83
CA SER A 16 6.76 -10.68 1.56
C SER A 16 7.14 -9.54 0.60
N ILE A 17 7.11 -9.85 -0.69
CA ILE A 17 7.29 -8.84 -1.72
C ILE A 17 6.15 -7.81 -1.65
N GLY A 18 4.95 -8.27 -1.30
CA GLY A 18 3.80 -7.39 -1.12
C GLY A 18 4.02 -6.33 -0.08
N TYR A 19 4.78 -6.63 0.97
CA TYR A 19 5.13 -5.66 1.99
C TYR A 19 5.89 -4.47 1.40
N ALA A 20 6.89 -4.77 0.57
CA ALA A 20 7.69 -3.73 -0.08
C ALA A 20 6.84 -2.84 -0.99
N TYR A 21 5.95 -3.46 -1.77
CA TYR A 21 5.06 -2.71 -2.65
C TYR A 21 4.09 -1.85 -1.84
N LEU A 22 3.51 -2.40 -0.78
CA LEU A 22 2.59 -1.66 0.09
C LEU A 22 3.30 -0.50 0.77
N TYR A 23 4.52 -0.71 1.22
CA TYR A 23 5.31 0.34 1.82
C TYR A 23 5.44 1.54 0.88
N ASP A 24 5.81 1.28 -0.37
CA ASP A 24 5.99 2.33 -1.36
C ASP A 24 4.67 3.04 -1.69
N MET A 25 3.57 2.29 -1.81
CA MET A 25 2.26 2.87 -2.09
C MET A 25 1.76 3.72 -0.93
N VAL A 26 1.91 3.23 0.29
CA VAL A 26 1.49 3.97 1.47
C VAL A 26 2.34 5.23 1.66
N SER A 27 3.65 5.11 1.43
CA SER A 27 4.56 6.24 1.49
C SER A 27 4.13 7.35 0.53
N GLU A 28 3.77 6.97 -0.69
CA GLU A 28 3.29 7.93 -1.69
C GLU A 28 1.94 8.53 -1.28
N CYS A 29 1.06 7.74 -0.70
CA CYS A 29 -0.24 8.22 -0.24
C CYS A 29 -0.09 9.26 0.87
N VAL A 30 0.87 9.07 1.76
CA VAL A 30 1.14 10.04 2.83
C VAL A 30 1.57 11.38 2.23
N ARG A 31 2.43 11.35 1.21
CA ARG A 31 2.87 12.57 0.53
C ARG A 31 1.80 13.18 -0.36
N SER A 32 0.99 12.35 -0.98
CA SER A 32 -0.04 12.79 -1.93
C SER A 32 -1.38 12.14 -1.57
N PRO A 33 -2.20 12.82 -0.74
CA PRO A 33 -3.46 12.24 -0.26
C PRO A 33 -4.46 11.85 -1.35
N THR A 34 -4.33 12.40 -2.55
CA THR A 34 -5.21 12.06 -3.67
C THR A 34 -4.74 10.84 -4.45
N MET A 35 -3.56 10.31 -4.15
CA MET A 35 -3.00 9.17 -4.87
C MET A 35 -3.94 7.96 -4.95
N PRO A 36 -4.66 7.58 -3.88
CA PRO A 36 -5.54 6.41 -3.95
C PRO A 36 -6.64 6.52 -4.99
N TYR A 37 -7.05 7.73 -5.36
CA TYR A 37 -8.07 7.94 -6.39
C TYR A 37 -7.51 7.71 -7.79
N HIS A 38 -6.20 7.61 -7.92
CA HIS A 38 -5.50 7.34 -9.17
C HIS A 38 -4.57 6.14 -9.02
N LEU A 39 -4.96 5.20 -8.17
CA LEU A 39 -4.12 4.08 -7.79
C LEU A 39 -3.65 3.25 -8.98
N ASN A 40 -4.54 2.98 -9.95
CA ASN A 40 -4.17 2.18 -11.12
C ASN A 40 -3.07 2.85 -11.93
N ARG A 41 -3.19 4.15 -12.14
CA ARG A 41 -2.15 4.91 -12.85
C ARG A 41 -0.83 4.86 -12.08
N PHE A 42 -0.91 5.01 -10.78
CA PHE A 42 0.30 4.99 -9.95
C PHE A 42 0.98 3.63 -9.98
N ILE A 43 0.20 2.55 -9.93
CA ILE A 43 0.73 1.20 -10.04
C ILE A 43 1.41 1.01 -11.40
N ASP A 44 0.80 1.51 -12.48
CA ASP A 44 1.36 1.41 -13.82
C ASP A 44 2.71 2.12 -13.94
N VAL A 45 2.81 3.33 -13.40
CA VAL A 45 4.06 4.09 -13.39
C VAL A 45 5.12 3.37 -12.55
N TYR A 46 4.73 2.89 -11.40
CA TYR A 46 5.62 2.14 -10.51
C TYR A 46 6.13 0.87 -11.17
N ALA A 47 5.24 0.13 -11.83
CA ALA A 47 5.59 -1.09 -12.53
C ALA A 47 6.61 -0.84 -13.63
N LYS A 48 6.35 0.18 -14.44
CA LYS A 48 7.24 0.55 -15.55
C LYS A 48 8.61 0.95 -15.05
N LYS A 49 8.65 1.73 -13.99
CA LYS A 49 9.89 2.22 -13.39
C LYS A 49 10.73 1.08 -12.81
N ASN A 50 10.09 0.04 -12.32
CA ASN A 50 10.76 -1.10 -11.70
C ASN A 50 10.82 -2.33 -12.60
N ASN A 51 10.45 -2.18 -13.85
CA ASN A 51 10.45 -3.26 -14.84
C ASN A 51 9.60 -4.45 -14.41
N LEU A 52 8.41 -4.16 -13.91
CA LEU A 52 7.45 -5.15 -13.40
C LEU A 52 6.13 -5.01 -14.15
N LYS A 53 5.23 -5.95 -13.92
CA LYS A 53 3.87 -5.92 -14.49
C LYS A 53 2.88 -5.42 -13.45
N SER A 54 2.05 -4.44 -13.83
CA SER A 54 1.04 -3.86 -12.93
C SER A 54 0.13 -4.91 -12.30
N ALA A 55 -0.33 -5.87 -13.10
CA ALA A 55 -1.22 -6.92 -12.60
C ALA A 55 -0.57 -7.75 -11.49
N ASN A 56 0.73 -8.02 -11.61
CA ASN A 56 1.46 -8.78 -10.60
C ASN A 56 1.63 -7.98 -9.31
N ILE A 57 1.92 -6.69 -9.43
CA ILE A 57 2.05 -5.82 -8.26
C ILE A 57 0.74 -5.77 -7.49
N GLU A 58 -0.35 -5.51 -8.19
CA GLU A 58 -1.67 -5.41 -7.59
C GLU A 58 -2.08 -6.72 -6.90
N ARG A 59 -1.90 -7.83 -7.59
CA ARG A 59 -2.22 -9.15 -7.04
C ARG A 59 -1.39 -9.45 -5.80
N THR A 60 -0.11 -9.15 -5.85
CA THR A 60 0.80 -9.41 -4.74
C THR A 60 0.43 -8.59 -3.50
N MET A 61 0.07 -7.32 -3.70
CA MET A 61 -0.38 -6.48 -2.59
C MET A 61 -1.70 -6.98 -2.01
N ARG A 62 -2.66 -7.31 -2.86
CA ARG A 62 -3.95 -7.85 -2.40
C ARG A 62 -3.78 -9.13 -1.61
N TYR A 63 -2.91 -9.99 -2.07
CA TYR A 63 -2.62 -11.24 -1.38
C TYR A 63 -2.01 -10.97 0.00
N ALA A 64 -1.11 -10.00 0.09
CA ALA A 64 -0.44 -9.67 1.34
C ALA A 64 -1.40 -9.14 2.41
N ILE A 65 -2.43 -8.40 2.01
CA ILE A 65 -3.38 -7.83 2.99
C ILE A 65 -4.57 -8.75 3.27
N LYS A 66 -4.92 -9.62 2.34
CA LYS A 66 -6.16 -10.40 2.41
C LYS A 66 -6.24 -11.33 3.61
N LYS A 67 -5.12 -11.91 4.00
CA LYS A 67 -5.07 -12.90 5.08
C LYS A 67 -5.61 -12.36 6.40
N ASN A 68 -5.22 -11.15 6.76
CA ASN A 68 -5.62 -10.55 8.03
C ASN A 68 -6.60 -9.39 7.87
N ASN A 69 -6.94 -9.04 6.62
CA ASN A 69 -7.86 -7.95 6.33
C ASN A 69 -8.79 -8.36 5.17
N PRO A 70 -9.58 -9.45 5.36
CA PRO A 70 -10.32 -10.05 4.24
C PRO A 70 -11.44 -9.20 3.66
N SER A 71 -11.93 -8.24 4.43
CA SER A 71 -13.03 -7.39 4.00
C SER A 71 -12.60 -6.03 3.46
N VAL A 72 -11.30 -5.78 3.38
CA VAL A 72 -10.76 -4.48 3.00
C VAL A 72 -10.17 -4.56 1.60
N SER A 73 -10.58 -3.65 0.71
CA SER A 73 -9.98 -3.57 -0.61
C SER A 73 -8.60 -2.93 -0.52
N LEU A 74 -7.80 -3.12 -1.57
CA LEU A 74 -6.47 -2.52 -1.63
C LEU A 74 -6.54 -0.99 -1.51
N CYS A 75 -7.48 -0.39 -2.23
CA CYS A 75 -7.66 1.06 -2.20
C CYS A 75 -8.01 1.55 -0.79
N GLU A 76 -8.97 0.88 -0.15
CA GLU A 76 -9.36 1.23 1.22
C GLU A 76 -8.21 1.08 2.20
N PHE A 77 -7.42 0.03 2.05
CA PHE A 77 -6.26 -0.20 2.90
C PHE A 77 -5.27 0.97 2.82
N ILE A 78 -4.98 1.41 1.59
CA ILE A 78 -4.03 2.50 1.36
C ILE A 78 -4.59 3.83 1.88
N ILE A 79 -5.87 4.09 1.64
CA ILE A 79 -6.53 5.31 2.15
C ILE A 79 -6.46 5.36 3.67
N GLU A 80 -6.83 4.28 4.32
CA GLU A 80 -6.82 4.21 5.78
C GLU A 80 -5.41 4.39 6.34
N ALA A 81 -4.43 3.76 5.73
CA ALA A 81 -3.04 3.91 6.11
C ALA A 81 -2.60 5.37 6.03
N GLY A 82 -2.94 6.02 4.93
CA GLY A 82 -2.61 7.43 4.73
C GLY A 82 -3.22 8.32 5.80
N ILE A 83 -4.49 8.09 6.13
CA ILE A 83 -5.19 8.86 7.15
C ILE A 83 -4.52 8.68 8.52
N GLN A 84 -4.27 7.43 8.91
CA GLN A 84 -3.67 7.13 10.21
C GLN A 84 -2.27 7.71 10.36
N LEU A 85 -1.47 7.63 9.30
CA LEU A 85 -0.09 8.08 9.35
C LEU A 85 0.02 9.61 9.31
N ARG A 86 -0.90 10.28 8.61
CA ARG A 86 -0.91 11.75 8.58
C ARG A 86 -1.38 12.36 9.90
N LYS A 87 -2.24 11.68 10.65
CA LYS A 87 -2.75 12.20 11.91
C LYS A 87 -1.67 12.52 12.93
N LYS A 88 -0.53 11.86 12.84
CA LYS A 88 0.54 12.03 13.81
C LYS A 88 1.45 13.23 13.55
N GLU A 89 1.30 13.89 12.42
CA GLU A 89 2.12 15.02 12.06
C GLU A 89 1.54 16.36 12.52
N VAL A 90 0.40 16.32 13.17
CA VAL A 90 -0.29 17.52 13.61
C VAL A 90 0.02 17.82 15.06
#